data_07fd4177ac50983c50a650fa2f97d696
#
_entry.id   07fd4177ac50983c50a650fa2f97d696
#
_cell.length_a   1.000
_cell.length_b   1.000
_cell.length_c   1.000
_cell.angle_alpha   90.00
_cell.angle_beta   90.00
_cell.angle_gamma   90.00
#
_symmetry.space_group_name_H-M   'P 1'
#
loop_
_entity.id
_entity.type
_entity.pdbx_description
1 polymer ?
#
loop_
_entity_poly.entity_id
_entity_poly.type
_entity_poly.pdbx_seq_one_letter_code
_entity_poly.pdbx_strand_id
1 'polypeptide(L)'
;MDSTHTFIQIHPKDNTAVALTSLKKDSVLNLDGRMYTLLEDIPQGHKFALEKISAGSAVIKYGSPIGYATEDIPAGSWIHTHNMKT
;
A
#
# COMPACT_ATOMS: atom_id res chain seq x y z
N MET A 1 -19.24 13.15 -13.20
CA MET A 1 -18.08 12.29 -13.12
C MET A 1 -17.54 12.26 -11.70
N ASP A 2 -17.34 11.12 -11.24
CA ASP A 2 -16.76 11.00 -9.92
C ASP A 2 -15.24 10.99 -10.03
N SER A 3 -14.62 11.92 -9.36
CA SER A 3 -13.18 12.03 -9.35
C SER A 3 -12.60 11.77 -7.97
N THR A 4 -13.42 11.21 -7.09
CA THR A 4 -12.95 10.97 -5.73
C THR A 4 -11.95 9.84 -5.74
N HIS A 5 -10.72 10.17 -5.43
CA HIS A 5 -9.65 9.19 -5.28
C HIS A 5 -9.33 9.05 -3.80
N THR A 6 -9.44 7.84 -3.27
CA THR A 6 -9.16 7.59 -1.87
C THR A 6 -7.74 7.10 -1.64
N PHE A 7 -7.05 6.73 -2.71
CA PHE A 7 -5.66 6.28 -2.65
C PHE A 7 -5.00 6.51 -4.01
N ILE A 8 -3.67 6.44 -4.02
CA ILE A 8 -2.92 6.62 -5.24
C ILE A 8 -1.68 5.72 -5.26
N GLN A 9 -1.44 5.08 -6.41
CA GLN A 9 -0.16 4.46 -6.72
C GLN A 9 0.65 5.52 -7.46
N ILE A 10 1.75 5.98 -6.86
CA ILE A 10 2.48 7.14 -7.38
C ILE A 10 3.24 6.81 -8.66
N HIS A 11 3.80 5.61 -8.75
CA HIS A 11 4.58 5.18 -9.91
C HIS A 11 4.16 3.76 -10.30
N PRO A 12 4.11 3.43 -11.61
CA PRO A 12 3.68 2.09 -12.04
C PRO A 12 4.48 0.93 -11.44
N LYS A 13 5.73 1.16 -11.05
CA LYS A 13 6.57 0.13 -10.45
C LYS A 13 6.37 -0.03 -8.95
N ASP A 14 5.57 0.83 -8.33
CA ASP A 14 5.36 0.78 -6.89
C ASP A 14 4.59 -0.47 -6.51
N ASN A 15 5.04 -1.12 -5.43
CA ASN A 15 4.26 -2.18 -4.78
C ASN A 15 3.48 -1.63 -3.60
N THR A 16 3.39 -0.30 -3.49
CA THR A 16 2.66 0.41 -2.45
C THR A 16 1.72 1.44 -3.06
N ALA A 17 0.68 1.78 -2.31
CA ALA A 17 -0.17 2.92 -2.60
C ALA A 17 -0.28 3.75 -1.33
N VAL A 18 -0.65 5.01 -1.48
CA VAL A 18 -0.81 5.96 -0.37
C VAL A 18 -2.28 6.28 -0.20
N ALA A 19 -2.75 6.20 1.04
CA ALA A 19 -4.12 6.57 1.36
C ALA A 19 -4.25 8.09 1.35
N LEU A 20 -5.15 8.61 0.54
CA LEU A 20 -5.42 10.05 0.46
C LEU A 20 -6.43 10.49 1.51
N THR A 21 -7.13 9.53 2.09
CA THR A 21 -8.04 9.71 3.20
C THR A 21 -7.91 8.47 4.08
N SER A 22 -8.46 8.52 5.29
CA SER A 22 -8.47 7.33 6.15
C SER A 22 -9.29 6.23 5.50
N LEU A 23 -8.71 5.05 5.39
CA LEU A 23 -9.36 3.89 4.79
C LEU A 23 -9.62 2.85 5.87
N LYS A 24 -10.74 2.16 5.75
CA LYS A 24 -11.18 1.22 6.76
C LYS A 24 -10.84 -0.22 6.37
N LYS A 25 -10.54 -1.02 7.38
CA LYS A 25 -10.41 -2.47 7.22
C LYS A 25 -11.60 -3.03 6.46
N ASP A 26 -11.33 -4.01 5.62
CA ASP A 26 -12.32 -4.71 4.79
C ASP A 26 -12.87 -3.90 3.63
N SER A 27 -12.43 -2.65 3.46
CA SER A 27 -12.76 -1.89 2.26
C SER A 27 -12.15 -2.57 1.03
N VAL A 28 -12.89 -2.59 -0.06
CA VAL A 28 -12.42 -3.13 -1.33
C VAL A 28 -12.09 -1.98 -2.25
N LEU A 29 -10.84 -1.93 -2.71
CA LEU A 29 -10.34 -0.86 -3.56
C LEU A 29 -10.14 -1.40 -4.97
N ASN A 30 -10.42 -0.56 -5.96
CA ASN A 30 -10.21 -0.90 -7.37
C ASN A 30 -9.09 -0.03 -7.93
N LEU A 31 -8.03 -0.68 -8.44
CA LEU A 31 -6.95 0.00 -9.13
C LEU A 31 -6.82 -0.63 -10.52
N ASP A 32 -7.30 0.10 -11.54
CA ASP A 32 -7.23 -0.32 -12.94
C ASP A 32 -7.80 -1.73 -13.16
N GLY A 33 -8.92 -2.03 -12.50
CA GLY A 33 -9.58 -3.32 -12.64
C GLY A 33 -9.13 -4.39 -11.67
N ARG A 34 -8.06 -4.13 -10.92
CA ARG A 34 -7.61 -5.06 -9.87
C ARG A 34 -8.23 -4.67 -8.56
N MET A 35 -8.74 -5.65 -7.83
CA MET A 35 -9.42 -5.42 -6.57
C MET A 35 -8.49 -5.76 -5.41
N TYR A 36 -8.49 -4.89 -4.40
CA TYR A 36 -7.69 -5.07 -3.20
C TYR A 36 -8.60 -4.95 -1.99
N THR A 37 -8.49 -5.89 -1.06
CA THR A 37 -9.22 -5.82 0.20
C THR A 37 -8.23 -5.41 1.28
N LEU A 38 -8.54 -4.33 1.98
CA LEU A 38 -7.68 -3.87 3.08
C LEU A 38 -7.81 -4.81 4.26
N LEU A 39 -6.69 -5.20 4.83
CA LEU A 39 -6.65 -6.12 5.96
C LEU A 39 -6.71 -5.40 7.30
N GLU A 40 -6.54 -4.07 7.28
CA GLU A 40 -6.55 -3.24 8.47
C GLU A 40 -6.85 -1.80 8.08
N ASP A 41 -7.12 -0.96 9.07
CA ASP A 41 -7.33 0.47 8.83
C ASP A 41 -6.02 1.09 8.34
N ILE A 42 -6.12 1.98 7.35
CA ILE A 42 -4.96 2.71 6.83
C ILE A 42 -5.17 4.19 7.13
N PRO A 43 -4.34 4.79 7.96
CA PRO A 43 -4.46 6.22 8.24
C PRO A 43 -4.17 7.07 7.01
N GLN A 44 -4.80 8.24 6.95
CA GLN A 44 -4.54 9.20 5.88
C GLN A 44 -3.05 9.50 5.79
N GLY A 45 -2.52 9.52 4.58
CA GLY A 45 -1.11 9.81 4.32
C GLY A 45 -0.19 8.62 4.47
N HIS A 46 -0.70 7.48 4.92
CA HIS A 46 0.11 6.28 5.10
C HIS A 46 -0.01 5.35 3.90
N LYS A 47 0.97 4.47 3.76
CA LYS A 47 1.04 3.55 2.62
C LYS A 47 0.57 2.16 3.01
N PHE A 48 0.12 1.42 2.01
CA PHE A 48 -0.27 0.03 2.17
C PHE A 48 0.22 -0.78 0.97
N ALA A 49 0.30 -2.09 1.16
CA ALA A 49 0.85 -2.99 0.13
C ALA A 49 -0.19 -3.26 -0.96
N LEU A 50 0.24 -3.17 -2.22
CA LEU A 50 -0.59 -3.54 -3.37
C LEU A 50 -0.41 -5.01 -3.73
N GLU A 51 0.62 -5.65 -3.23
CA GLU A 51 0.90 -7.05 -3.45
C GLU A 51 1.66 -7.57 -2.25
N LYS A 52 1.78 -8.88 -2.13
CA LYS A 52 2.60 -9.44 -1.06
C LYS A 52 4.04 -8.98 -1.22
N ILE A 53 4.62 -8.50 -0.13
CA ILE A 53 6.04 -8.14 -0.07
C ILE A 53 6.69 -9.10 0.92
N SER A 54 7.53 -9.99 0.42
CA SER A 54 8.18 -10.99 1.27
C SER A 54 9.24 -10.35 2.16
N ALA A 55 9.48 -10.95 3.30
CA ALA A 55 10.53 -10.48 4.22
C ALA A 55 11.84 -10.34 3.46
N GLY A 56 12.52 -9.22 3.65
CA GLY A 56 13.78 -8.91 2.97
C GLY A 56 13.62 -8.28 1.59
N SER A 57 12.41 -8.26 1.03
CA SER A 57 12.17 -7.67 -0.29
C SER A 57 11.98 -6.16 -0.19
N ALA A 58 12.25 -5.48 -1.30
CA ALA A 58 12.17 -4.02 -1.34
C ALA A 58 10.74 -3.53 -1.28
N VAL A 59 10.55 -2.46 -0.52
CA VAL A 59 9.33 -1.65 -0.54
C VAL A 59 9.59 -0.51 -1.52
N ILE A 60 8.76 -0.41 -2.55
CA ILE A 60 9.00 0.50 -3.68
C ILE A 60 7.94 1.60 -3.68
N LYS A 61 8.40 2.84 -3.69
CA LYS A 61 7.57 4.03 -3.78
C LYS A 61 8.30 5.05 -4.64
N TYR A 62 7.57 5.79 -5.46
CA TYR A 62 8.15 6.70 -6.45
C TYR A 62 9.06 5.96 -7.44
N GLY A 63 8.77 4.69 -7.70
CA GLY A 63 9.56 3.89 -8.62
C GLY A 63 10.91 3.44 -8.09
N SER A 64 11.19 3.67 -6.79
CA SER A 64 12.49 3.34 -6.19
C SER A 64 12.30 2.66 -4.85
N PRO A 65 13.28 1.83 -4.44
CA PRO A 65 13.24 1.25 -3.10
C PRO A 65 13.36 2.34 -2.04
N ILE A 66 12.46 2.31 -1.05
CA ILE A 66 12.51 3.21 0.09
C ILE A 66 12.90 2.45 1.36
N GLY A 67 12.99 1.15 1.28
CA GLY A 67 13.34 0.28 2.40
C GLY A 67 13.07 -1.16 2.04
N TYR A 68 13.04 -2.01 3.04
CA TYR A 68 12.75 -3.43 2.84
C TYR A 68 11.83 -3.93 3.93
N ALA A 69 11.07 -4.97 3.61
CA ALA A 69 10.15 -5.59 4.56
C ALA A 69 10.93 -6.35 5.62
N THR A 70 10.56 -6.17 6.89
CA THR A 70 11.18 -6.91 8.00
C THR A 70 10.46 -8.22 8.27
N GLU A 71 9.27 -8.37 7.68
CA GLU A 71 8.46 -9.58 7.77
C GLU A 71 7.61 -9.64 6.50
N ASP A 72 6.94 -10.76 6.25
CA ASP A 72 6.04 -10.85 5.11
C ASP A 72 4.90 -9.86 5.29
N ILE A 73 4.64 -9.06 4.24
CA ILE A 73 3.58 -8.07 4.25
C ILE A 73 2.53 -8.50 3.22
N PRO A 74 1.35 -8.95 3.64
CA PRO A 74 0.30 -9.32 2.70
C PRO A 74 -0.24 -8.10 1.95
N ALA A 75 -0.80 -8.32 0.76
CA ALA A 75 -1.50 -7.27 0.03
C ALA A 75 -2.63 -6.71 0.91
N GLY A 76 -2.78 -5.40 0.91
CA GLY A 76 -3.79 -4.73 1.72
C GLY A 76 -3.36 -4.39 3.13
N SER A 77 -2.13 -4.71 3.52
CA SER A 77 -1.61 -4.42 4.86
C SER A 77 -1.00 -3.03 4.92
N TRP A 78 -1.12 -2.41 6.09
CA TRP A 78 -0.49 -1.13 6.39
C TRP A 78 1.02 -1.32 6.49
N ILE A 79 1.77 -0.47 5.80
CA ILE A 79 3.23 -0.49 5.83
C ILE A 79 3.73 0.71 6.63
N HIS A 80 4.44 0.44 7.71
CA HIS A 80 5.00 1.49 8.55
C HIS A 80 6.24 0.94 9.26
N THR A 81 6.70 1.63 10.30
CA THR A 81 7.95 1.25 10.98
C THR A 81 7.91 -0.12 11.62
N HIS A 82 6.72 -0.68 11.85
CA HIS A 82 6.61 -2.02 12.46
C HIS A 82 6.98 -3.15 11.50
N ASN A 83 6.92 -2.92 10.19
CA ASN A 83 7.17 -3.99 9.22
C ASN A 83 8.08 -3.56 8.06
N MET A 84 8.67 -2.38 8.13
CA MET A 84 9.59 -1.88 7.11
C MET A 84 10.78 -1.17 7.77
N LYS A 85 11.97 -1.39 7.21
CA LYS A 85 13.19 -0.68 7.59
C LYS A 85 13.84 -0.07 6.38
N THR A 86 14.58 1.01 6.61
CA THR A 86 15.40 1.64 5.57
C THR A 86 16.82 1.15 5.61
#